data_307c83af08384391835b26099ae49d36
#
_entry.id   307c83af08384391835b26099ae49d36
#
_cell.length_a   1.000
_cell.length_b   1.000
_cell.length_c   1.000
_cell.angle_alpha   90.00
_cell.angle_beta   90.00
_cell.angle_gamma   90.00
#
_symmetry.space_group_name_H-M   'P 1'
#
loop_
_entity.id
_entity.type
_entity.pdbx_description
1 polymer ?
#
loop_
_entity_poly.entity_id
_entity_poly.type
_entity_poly.pdbx_seq_one_letter_code
_entity_poly.pdbx_strand_id
1 'polypeptide(L)'
;GSDRGMVFQDYTSFDHLSVVDNIAFGLECRGVPLAERRAQAMQWIEKVGLNPATDAMKYPHQLSGGMRQRVAIARTLILKPRIILMDEPFGALDPGTRYAMQDLLISLWREQQATVFFITHSIEEAVYLGDRVLIMSRAPGTILHQLPMAHSDRPAKEMQRDPEFIQTVFKVRDIVDELEKPATA
;
A
#
# COMPACT_ATOMS: atom_id res chain seq x y z
N GLY A 1 -12.22 12.38 -7.65
CA GLY A 1 -12.56 11.95 -9.00
C GLY A 1 -12.47 10.44 -9.11
N SER A 2 -13.18 9.84 -10.04
CA SER A 2 -13.29 8.37 -10.21
C SER A 2 -12.00 7.70 -10.68
N ASP A 3 -10.97 8.47 -11.02
CA ASP A 3 -9.66 8.08 -11.52
C ASP A 3 -8.58 7.99 -10.43
N ARG A 4 -8.92 8.33 -9.18
CA ARG A 4 -8.00 8.35 -8.04
C ARG A 4 -8.49 7.44 -6.93
N GLY A 5 -7.55 6.70 -6.34
CA GLY A 5 -7.76 5.89 -5.15
C GLY A 5 -6.92 6.41 -3.97
N MET A 6 -7.35 6.12 -2.76
CA MET A 6 -6.57 6.44 -1.55
C MET A 6 -6.64 5.27 -0.56
N VAL A 7 -5.48 4.94 -0.01
CA VAL A 7 -5.32 3.99 1.09
C VAL A 7 -4.70 4.75 2.25
N PHE A 8 -5.40 4.79 3.37
CA PHE A 8 -4.99 5.52 4.58
C PHE A 8 -4.21 4.61 5.54
N GLN A 9 -3.48 5.23 6.45
CA GLN A 9 -2.82 4.56 7.56
C GLN A 9 -3.82 3.88 8.50
N ASP A 10 -4.89 4.61 8.86
CA ASP A 10 -5.99 4.04 9.62
C ASP A 10 -6.91 3.22 8.70
N TYR A 11 -7.30 2.05 9.18
CA TYR A 11 -8.18 1.16 8.45
C TYR A 11 -9.56 1.82 8.28
N THR A 12 -9.77 2.51 7.17
CA THR A 12 -11.01 3.25 6.87
C THR A 12 -12.15 2.36 6.38
N SER A 13 -12.25 1.13 6.91
CA SER A 13 -13.34 0.23 6.59
C SER A 13 -14.66 0.76 7.16
N PHE A 14 -15.76 0.54 6.45
CA PHE A 14 -17.09 0.83 6.96
C PHE A 14 -17.51 -0.28 7.94
N ASP A 15 -17.60 0.04 9.24
CA ASP A 15 -17.82 -0.94 10.31
C ASP A 15 -19.16 -1.68 10.21
N HIS A 16 -20.15 -1.05 9.56
CA HIS A 16 -21.49 -1.59 9.34
C HIS A 16 -21.61 -2.46 8.08
N LEU A 17 -20.56 -2.56 7.27
CA LEU A 17 -20.53 -3.38 6.06
C LEU A 17 -19.64 -4.61 6.25
N SER A 18 -20.05 -5.72 5.63
CA SER A 18 -19.21 -6.92 5.52
C SER A 18 -17.98 -6.67 4.66
N VAL A 19 -17.00 -7.58 4.66
CA VAL A 19 -15.81 -7.51 3.80
C VAL A 19 -16.19 -7.38 2.33
N VAL A 20 -17.11 -8.25 1.85
CA VAL A 20 -17.54 -8.22 0.44
C VAL A 20 -18.23 -6.91 0.09
N ASP A 21 -19.05 -6.36 0.98
CA ASP A 21 -19.76 -5.11 0.73
C ASP A 21 -18.83 -3.88 0.89
N ASN A 22 -17.85 -3.94 1.78
CA ASN A 22 -16.78 -2.94 1.86
C ASN A 22 -16.02 -2.82 0.52
N ILE A 23 -15.61 -3.95 -0.04
CA ILE A 23 -14.87 -3.99 -1.31
C ILE A 23 -15.78 -3.55 -2.47
N ALA A 24 -17.06 -3.98 -2.48
CA ALA A 24 -18.03 -3.65 -3.51
C ALA A 24 -18.54 -2.21 -3.47
N PHE A 25 -18.34 -1.47 -2.37
CA PHE A 25 -18.96 -0.16 -2.12
C PHE A 25 -18.71 0.86 -3.23
N GLY A 26 -17.48 0.97 -3.72
CA GLY A 26 -17.18 1.91 -4.80
C GLY A 26 -17.87 1.56 -6.12
N LEU A 27 -18.10 0.27 -6.39
CA LEU A 27 -18.89 -0.19 -7.56
C LEU A 27 -20.38 0.12 -7.36
N GLU A 28 -20.89 0.04 -6.13
CA GLU A 28 -22.25 0.48 -5.80
C GLU A 28 -22.46 1.95 -6.13
N CYS A 29 -21.53 2.82 -5.72
CA CYS A 29 -21.56 4.24 -6.05
C CYS A 29 -21.52 4.53 -7.56
N ARG A 30 -21.02 3.58 -8.37
CA ARG A 30 -21.02 3.63 -9.83
C ARG A 30 -22.29 3.01 -10.45
N GLY A 31 -23.26 2.57 -9.66
CA GLY A 31 -24.51 1.98 -10.12
C GLY A 31 -24.39 0.52 -10.62
N VAL A 32 -23.28 -0.18 -10.31
CA VAL A 32 -23.11 -1.59 -10.71
C VAL A 32 -24.11 -2.47 -9.93
N PRO A 33 -24.85 -3.36 -10.61
CA PRO A 33 -25.84 -4.25 -9.96
C PRO A 33 -25.25 -5.10 -8.83
N LEU A 34 -26.05 -5.38 -7.80
CA LEU A 34 -25.62 -6.08 -6.59
C LEU A 34 -24.91 -7.42 -6.88
N ALA A 35 -25.49 -8.25 -7.75
CA ALA A 35 -24.92 -9.56 -8.07
C ALA A 35 -23.55 -9.42 -8.75
N GLU A 36 -23.40 -8.48 -9.66
CA GLU A 36 -22.17 -8.21 -10.40
C GLU A 36 -21.08 -7.66 -9.49
N ARG A 37 -21.38 -6.61 -8.69
CA ARG A 37 -20.39 -5.98 -7.82
C ARG A 37 -19.89 -6.93 -6.72
N ARG A 38 -20.79 -7.80 -6.18
CA ARG A 38 -20.38 -8.84 -5.22
C ARG A 38 -19.52 -9.93 -5.87
N ALA A 39 -19.84 -10.35 -7.09
CA ALA A 39 -19.02 -11.32 -7.82
C ALA A 39 -17.60 -10.78 -8.04
N GLN A 40 -17.46 -9.52 -8.45
CA GLN A 40 -16.17 -8.85 -8.58
C GLN A 40 -15.45 -8.75 -7.22
N ALA A 41 -16.16 -8.37 -6.16
CA ALA A 41 -15.58 -8.26 -4.83
C ALA A 41 -15.09 -9.62 -4.28
N MET A 42 -15.78 -10.72 -4.55
CA MET A 42 -15.32 -12.06 -4.20
C MET A 42 -14.00 -12.43 -4.85
N GLN A 43 -13.80 -12.07 -6.13
CA GLN A 43 -12.52 -12.26 -6.81
C GLN A 43 -11.41 -11.41 -6.17
N TRP A 44 -11.72 -10.19 -5.74
CA TRP A 44 -10.76 -9.33 -5.06
C TRP A 44 -10.40 -9.81 -3.66
N ILE A 45 -11.35 -10.43 -2.92
CA ILE A 45 -11.08 -11.10 -1.64
C ILE A 45 -9.98 -12.16 -1.83
N GLU A 46 -10.11 -12.99 -2.85
CA GLU A 46 -9.12 -14.01 -3.17
C GLU A 46 -7.77 -13.39 -3.60
N LYS A 47 -7.80 -12.40 -4.50
CA LYS A 47 -6.60 -11.70 -5.00
C LYS A 47 -5.76 -11.09 -3.87
N VAL A 48 -6.39 -10.56 -2.84
CA VAL A 48 -5.67 -10.00 -1.68
C VAL A 48 -5.31 -11.07 -0.64
N GLY A 49 -5.48 -12.36 -0.95
CA GLY A 49 -5.10 -13.47 -0.10
C GLY A 49 -5.99 -13.65 1.14
N LEU A 50 -7.25 -13.23 1.07
CA LEU A 50 -8.31 -13.59 2.01
C LEU A 50 -9.09 -14.79 1.47
N ASN A 51 -9.78 -15.51 2.36
CA ASN A 51 -10.59 -16.67 1.95
C ASN A 51 -12.03 -16.23 1.69
N PRO A 52 -12.55 -16.28 0.43
CA PRO A 52 -13.90 -15.88 0.11
C PRO A 52 -14.97 -16.65 0.91
N ALA A 53 -14.76 -17.95 1.18
CA ALA A 53 -15.75 -18.79 1.87
C ALA A 53 -15.90 -18.44 3.36
N THR A 54 -14.83 -17.97 4.01
CA THR A 54 -14.83 -17.72 5.46
C THR A 54 -14.79 -16.25 5.83
N ASP A 55 -14.23 -15.39 4.94
CA ASP A 55 -13.95 -14.01 5.29
C ASP A 55 -14.91 -12.99 4.64
N ALA A 56 -15.58 -13.35 3.53
CA ALA A 56 -16.45 -12.43 2.80
C ALA A 56 -17.55 -11.78 3.64
N MET A 57 -18.13 -12.53 4.56
CA MET A 57 -19.25 -12.09 5.41
C MET A 57 -18.80 -11.55 6.77
N LYS A 58 -17.48 -11.56 7.08
CA LYS A 58 -16.96 -10.94 8.30
C LYS A 58 -17.10 -9.42 8.26
N TYR A 59 -17.19 -8.84 9.45
CA TYR A 59 -17.17 -7.40 9.64
C TYR A 59 -15.76 -6.93 10.07
N PRO A 60 -15.40 -5.63 9.92
CA PRO A 60 -14.08 -5.10 10.25
C PRO A 60 -13.57 -5.46 11.65
N HIS A 61 -14.43 -5.46 12.66
CA HIS A 61 -14.07 -5.82 14.04
C HIS A 61 -13.68 -7.30 14.23
N GLN A 62 -13.99 -8.16 13.26
CA GLN A 62 -13.63 -9.59 13.28
C GLN A 62 -12.31 -9.88 12.52
N LEU A 63 -11.65 -8.84 12.00
CA LEU A 63 -10.45 -8.95 11.19
C LEU A 63 -9.20 -8.53 11.96
N SER A 64 -8.07 -9.18 11.67
CA SER A 64 -6.75 -8.68 12.08
C SER A 64 -6.39 -7.39 11.35
N GLY A 65 -5.39 -6.65 11.85
CA GLY A 65 -4.89 -5.45 11.19
C GLY A 65 -4.48 -5.69 9.72
N GLY A 66 -3.72 -6.75 9.48
CA GLY A 66 -3.33 -7.14 8.12
C GLY A 66 -4.50 -7.51 7.21
N MET A 67 -5.53 -8.17 7.73
CA MET A 67 -6.76 -8.46 6.97
C MET A 67 -7.51 -7.17 6.62
N ARG A 68 -7.65 -6.24 7.57
CA ARG A 68 -8.27 -4.92 7.31
C ARG A 68 -7.52 -4.15 6.23
N GLN A 69 -6.19 -4.19 6.25
CA GLN A 69 -5.39 -3.53 5.22
C GLN A 69 -5.59 -4.17 3.83
N ARG A 70 -5.68 -5.49 3.75
CA ARG A 70 -6.03 -6.21 2.51
C ARG A 70 -7.38 -5.78 1.96
N VAL A 71 -8.39 -5.62 2.82
CA VAL A 71 -9.72 -5.10 2.45
C VAL A 71 -9.62 -3.66 1.94
N ALA A 72 -8.86 -2.77 2.59
CA ALA A 72 -8.69 -1.38 2.18
C ALA A 72 -8.01 -1.27 0.79
N ILE A 73 -6.98 -2.08 0.54
CA ILE A 73 -6.32 -2.17 -0.75
C ILE A 73 -7.29 -2.70 -1.82
N ALA A 74 -8.00 -3.81 -1.57
CA ALA A 74 -8.95 -4.39 -2.50
C ALA A 74 -10.07 -3.40 -2.86
N ARG A 75 -10.64 -2.69 -1.86
CA ARG A 75 -11.66 -1.67 -2.05
C ARG A 75 -11.20 -0.54 -2.96
N THR A 76 -9.94 -0.17 -2.88
CA THR A 76 -9.36 0.88 -3.71
C THR A 76 -9.09 0.38 -5.13
N LEU A 77 -8.46 -0.78 -5.26
CA LEU A 77 -8.00 -1.31 -6.53
C LEU A 77 -9.11 -1.89 -7.42
N ILE A 78 -10.22 -2.36 -6.85
CA ILE A 78 -11.38 -2.84 -7.62
C ILE A 78 -11.93 -1.77 -8.57
N LEU A 79 -11.74 -0.49 -8.23
CA LEU A 79 -12.18 0.64 -9.03
C LEU A 79 -11.25 0.96 -10.21
N LYS A 80 -10.12 0.27 -10.32
CA LYS A 80 -9.09 0.46 -11.35
C LYS A 80 -8.66 1.93 -11.48
N PRO A 81 -8.24 2.59 -10.39
CA PRO A 81 -7.81 3.98 -10.44
C PRO A 81 -6.52 4.12 -11.25
N ARG A 82 -6.34 5.28 -11.91
CA ARG A 82 -5.09 5.60 -12.61
C ARG A 82 -3.99 6.08 -11.66
N ILE A 83 -4.39 6.70 -10.55
CA ILE A 83 -3.50 7.24 -9.53
C ILE A 83 -3.95 6.70 -8.16
N ILE A 84 -3.00 6.24 -7.37
CA ILE A 84 -3.24 5.74 -6.02
C ILE A 84 -2.35 6.54 -5.06
N LEU A 85 -2.95 7.09 -4.02
CA LEU A 85 -2.25 7.69 -2.90
C LEU A 85 -2.27 6.70 -1.73
N MET A 86 -1.12 6.40 -1.17
CA MET A 86 -0.98 5.53 -0.01
C MET A 86 -0.23 6.28 1.10
N ASP A 87 -0.89 6.46 2.24
CA ASP A 87 -0.36 7.19 3.37
C ASP A 87 -0.03 6.21 4.49
N GLU A 88 1.25 5.91 4.68
CA GLU A 88 1.81 4.95 5.65
C GLU A 88 1.02 3.62 5.76
N PRO A 89 0.68 2.95 4.64
CA PRO A 89 -0.29 1.87 4.66
C PRO A 89 0.14 0.64 5.46
N PHE A 90 1.43 0.53 5.80
CA PHE A 90 1.98 -0.63 6.51
C PHE A 90 2.53 -0.29 7.90
N GLY A 91 2.40 0.97 8.36
CA GLY A 91 2.97 1.44 9.62
C GLY A 91 2.52 0.67 10.86
N ALA A 92 1.26 0.23 10.89
CA ALA A 92 0.67 -0.48 12.03
C ALA A 92 0.84 -2.02 11.96
N LEU A 93 1.54 -2.56 10.95
CA LEU A 93 1.71 -4.00 10.76
C LEU A 93 2.98 -4.53 11.42
N ASP A 94 2.92 -5.76 11.93
CA ASP A 94 4.12 -6.48 12.36
C ASP A 94 5.06 -6.76 11.16
N PRO A 95 6.37 -6.97 11.39
CA PRO A 95 7.34 -7.10 10.30
C PRO A 95 7.03 -8.22 9.30
N GLY A 96 6.54 -9.37 9.78
CA GLY A 96 6.23 -10.50 8.91
C GLY A 96 5.04 -10.22 7.98
N THR A 97 3.97 -9.66 8.53
CA THR A 97 2.79 -9.24 7.78
C THR A 97 3.14 -8.11 6.81
N ARG A 98 4.00 -7.18 7.21
CA ARG A 98 4.46 -6.07 6.39
C ARG A 98 5.13 -6.54 5.11
N TYR A 99 6.10 -7.45 5.18
CA TYR A 99 6.75 -8.01 3.99
C TYR A 99 5.76 -8.69 3.04
N ALA A 100 4.84 -9.50 3.58
CA ALA A 100 3.81 -10.14 2.77
C ALA A 100 2.87 -9.13 2.08
N MET A 101 2.62 -7.98 2.72
CA MET A 101 1.81 -6.90 2.15
C MET A 101 2.56 -6.12 1.07
N GLN A 102 3.86 -5.92 1.23
CA GLN A 102 4.72 -5.31 0.21
C GLN A 102 4.76 -6.16 -1.07
N ASP A 103 4.98 -7.47 -0.93
CA ASP A 103 4.97 -8.42 -2.04
C ASP A 103 3.61 -8.46 -2.74
N LEU A 104 2.52 -8.48 -1.97
CA LEU A 104 1.16 -8.41 -2.49
C LEU A 104 0.93 -7.12 -3.29
N LEU A 105 1.34 -5.97 -2.75
CA LEU A 105 1.16 -4.68 -3.41
C LEU A 105 1.89 -4.65 -4.77
N ILE A 106 3.12 -5.13 -4.85
CA ILE A 106 3.87 -5.23 -6.10
C ILE A 106 3.14 -6.12 -7.10
N SER A 107 2.64 -7.29 -6.67
CA SER A 107 1.92 -8.21 -7.55
C SER A 107 0.66 -7.58 -8.14
N LEU A 108 -0.13 -6.88 -7.31
CA LEU A 108 -1.35 -6.19 -7.73
C LEU A 108 -1.05 -4.98 -8.63
N TRP A 109 0.03 -4.24 -8.33
CA TRP A 109 0.46 -3.12 -9.15
C TRP A 109 0.87 -3.56 -10.56
N ARG A 110 1.60 -4.70 -10.69
CA ARG A 110 1.99 -5.27 -11.99
C ARG A 110 0.78 -5.57 -12.88
N GLU A 111 -0.35 -5.98 -12.29
CA GLU A 111 -1.58 -6.21 -13.04
C GLU A 111 -2.26 -4.91 -13.50
N GLN A 112 -2.19 -3.85 -12.70
CA GLN A 112 -2.98 -2.63 -12.91
C GLN A 112 -2.21 -1.48 -13.55
N GLN A 113 -0.87 -1.42 -13.35
CA GLN A 113 0.01 -0.38 -13.91
C GLN A 113 -0.41 1.05 -13.52
N ALA A 114 -0.99 1.23 -12.34
CA ALA A 114 -1.36 2.55 -11.83
C ALA A 114 -0.12 3.35 -11.37
N THR A 115 -0.20 4.67 -11.42
CA THR A 115 0.78 5.53 -10.75
C THR A 115 0.51 5.54 -9.26
N VAL A 116 1.49 5.15 -8.44
CA VAL A 116 1.36 5.09 -6.99
C VAL A 116 2.24 6.17 -6.35
N PHE A 117 1.64 7.01 -5.52
CA PHE A 117 2.34 7.85 -4.56
C PHE A 117 2.28 7.19 -3.20
N PHE A 118 3.42 6.68 -2.75
CA PHE A 118 3.53 5.94 -1.50
C PHE A 118 4.28 6.78 -0.47
N ILE A 119 3.59 7.18 0.60
CA ILE A 119 4.17 7.94 1.70
C ILE A 119 4.54 6.95 2.80
N THR A 120 5.79 7.00 3.24
CA THR A 120 6.31 6.18 4.34
C THR A 120 7.48 6.89 5.01
N HIS A 121 7.69 6.60 6.29
CA HIS A 121 8.89 6.95 7.02
C HIS A 121 9.92 5.78 7.08
N SER A 122 9.57 4.62 6.51
CA SER A 122 10.49 3.47 6.38
C SER A 122 11.31 3.59 5.09
N ILE A 123 12.61 3.80 5.24
CA ILE A 123 13.55 3.86 4.12
C ILE A 123 13.57 2.53 3.37
N GLU A 124 13.50 1.41 4.08
CA GLU A 124 13.46 0.07 3.51
C GLU A 124 12.24 -0.12 2.60
N GLU A 125 11.06 0.38 3.01
CA GLU A 125 9.85 0.35 2.17
C GLU A 125 10.02 1.23 0.93
N ALA A 126 10.54 2.44 1.08
CA ALA A 126 10.74 3.36 -0.03
C ALA A 126 11.69 2.78 -1.09
N VAL A 127 12.79 2.16 -0.65
CA VAL A 127 13.79 1.54 -1.54
C VAL A 127 13.25 0.28 -2.20
N TYR A 128 12.43 -0.52 -1.48
CA TYR A 128 11.89 -1.78 -2.02
C TYR A 128 10.75 -1.57 -3.01
N LEU A 129 9.83 -0.64 -2.71
CA LEU A 129 8.59 -0.46 -3.46
C LEU A 129 8.70 0.56 -4.59
N GLY A 130 9.58 1.57 -4.45
CA GLY A 130 9.58 2.73 -5.33
C GLY A 130 10.43 2.56 -6.58
N ASP A 131 9.96 3.05 -7.73
CA ASP A 131 10.81 3.36 -8.91
C ASP A 131 11.70 4.56 -8.62
N ARG A 132 11.22 5.45 -7.77
CA ARG A 132 11.87 6.69 -7.36
C ARG A 132 11.57 7.01 -5.92
N VAL A 133 12.60 7.33 -5.15
CA VAL A 133 12.45 7.86 -3.78
C VAL A 133 12.59 9.38 -3.84
N LEU A 134 11.59 10.07 -3.30
CA LEU A 134 11.57 11.52 -3.16
C LEU A 134 11.76 11.85 -1.68
N ILE A 135 12.85 12.55 -1.34
CA ILE A 135 13.12 13.02 0.01
C ILE A 135 12.64 14.46 0.12
N MET A 136 11.76 14.72 1.09
CA MET A 136 11.13 16.02 1.28
C MET A 136 11.69 16.73 2.52
N SER A 137 11.76 18.07 2.45
CA SER A 137 12.05 18.89 3.62
C SER A 137 10.90 18.90 4.63
N ARG A 138 11.20 19.31 5.86
CA ARG A 138 10.18 19.78 6.82
C ARG A 138 9.43 20.99 6.24
N ALA A 139 8.37 21.43 6.92
CA ALA A 139 7.55 22.55 6.47
C ALA A 139 8.38 23.83 6.21
N PRO A 140 8.17 24.53 5.06
CA PRO A 140 7.32 24.14 3.95
C PRO A 140 7.93 22.98 3.16
N GLY A 141 7.10 21.94 2.86
CA GLY A 141 7.55 20.73 2.19
C GLY A 141 8.02 20.99 0.75
N THR A 142 9.30 20.76 0.49
CA THR A 142 9.90 20.79 -0.86
C THR A 142 10.64 19.49 -1.12
N ILE A 143 10.71 19.07 -2.39
CA ILE A 143 11.51 17.91 -2.79
C ILE A 143 12.98 18.32 -2.80
N LEU A 144 13.78 17.73 -1.91
CA LEU A 144 15.21 18.00 -1.79
C LEU A 144 16.04 17.05 -2.65
N HIS A 145 15.69 15.78 -2.67
CA HIS A 145 16.37 14.76 -3.45
C HIS A 145 15.37 13.88 -4.19
N GLN A 146 15.79 13.42 -5.38
CA GLN A 146 15.09 12.43 -6.16
C GLN A 146 16.10 11.34 -6.56
N LEU A 147 15.88 10.13 -6.11
CA LEU A 147 16.77 9.00 -6.30
C LEU A 147 16.04 7.91 -7.12
N PRO A 148 16.56 7.48 -8.27
CA PRO A 148 16.05 6.34 -8.99
C PRO A 148 16.37 5.05 -8.21
N MET A 149 15.45 4.11 -8.18
CA MET A 149 15.63 2.81 -7.55
C MET A 149 15.60 1.71 -8.62
N ALA A 150 16.38 0.66 -8.38
CA ALA A 150 16.33 -0.54 -9.20
C ALA A 150 15.31 -1.51 -8.61
N HIS A 151 14.38 -1.98 -9.44
CA HIS A 151 13.45 -3.02 -9.02
C HIS A 151 14.11 -4.38 -8.93
N SER A 152 13.72 -5.13 -7.90
CA SER A 152 14.03 -6.54 -7.77
C SER A 152 12.75 -7.37 -7.87
N ASP A 153 12.84 -8.54 -8.51
CA ASP A 153 11.76 -9.52 -8.54
C ASP A 153 11.76 -10.45 -7.32
N ARG A 154 12.72 -10.25 -6.40
CA ARG A 154 12.83 -11.07 -5.20
C ARG A 154 11.88 -10.59 -4.10
N PRO A 155 11.35 -11.53 -3.27
CA PRO A 155 10.48 -11.17 -2.15
C PRO A 155 11.12 -10.19 -1.17
N ALA A 156 10.31 -9.32 -0.56
CA ALA A 156 10.73 -8.29 0.37
C ALA A 156 11.61 -8.84 1.51
N LYS A 157 11.24 -10.00 2.05
CA LYS A 157 12.00 -10.66 3.12
C LYS A 157 13.41 -11.09 2.70
N GLU A 158 13.58 -11.50 1.44
CA GLU A 158 14.89 -11.92 0.90
C GLU A 158 15.76 -10.70 0.63
N MET A 159 15.17 -9.61 0.15
CA MET A 159 15.86 -8.35 -0.10
C MET A 159 16.55 -7.79 1.14
N GLN A 160 16.00 -8.03 2.35
CA GLN A 160 16.63 -7.61 3.61
C GLN A 160 18.01 -8.22 3.86
N ARG A 161 18.41 -9.24 3.09
CA ARG A 161 19.73 -9.89 3.17
C ARG A 161 20.60 -9.61 1.96
N ASP A 162 20.09 -8.85 1.01
CA ASP A 162 20.83 -8.50 -0.20
C ASP A 162 21.81 -7.37 0.09
N PRO A 163 23.12 -7.54 -0.18
CA PRO A 163 24.11 -6.53 0.10
C PRO A 163 23.90 -5.21 -0.65
N GLU A 164 23.45 -5.26 -1.90
CA GLU A 164 23.21 -4.08 -2.73
C GLU A 164 21.98 -3.30 -2.21
N PHE A 165 20.92 -4.01 -1.85
CA PHE A 165 19.76 -3.40 -1.19
C PHE A 165 20.14 -2.72 0.12
N ILE A 166 20.88 -3.41 0.99
CA ILE A 166 21.33 -2.87 2.28
C ILE A 166 22.19 -1.61 2.05
N GLN A 167 23.12 -1.64 1.11
CA GLN A 167 23.95 -0.49 0.77
C GLN A 167 23.11 0.69 0.29
N THR A 168 22.09 0.45 -0.53
CA THR A 168 21.16 1.48 -1.02
C THR A 168 20.37 2.09 0.13
N VAL A 169 19.83 1.26 1.06
CA VAL A 169 19.14 1.73 2.26
C VAL A 169 20.05 2.65 3.10
N PHE A 170 21.30 2.26 3.35
CA PHE A 170 22.24 3.09 4.10
C PHE A 170 22.53 4.41 3.38
N LYS A 171 22.73 4.38 2.06
CA LYS A 171 22.94 5.60 1.27
C LYS A 171 21.77 6.59 1.37
N VAL A 172 20.54 6.09 1.32
CA VAL A 172 19.34 6.94 1.50
C VAL A 172 19.26 7.47 2.93
N ARG A 173 19.59 6.63 3.92
CA ARG A 173 19.62 7.01 5.34
C ARG A 173 20.62 8.13 5.61
N ASP A 174 21.85 8.03 5.10
CA ASP A 174 22.87 9.06 5.25
C ASP A 174 22.40 10.42 4.73
N ILE A 175 21.69 10.43 3.57
CA ILE A 175 21.09 11.66 3.02
C ILE A 175 20.03 12.24 3.96
N VAL A 176 19.15 11.40 4.52
CA VAL A 176 18.10 11.83 5.45
C VAL A 176 18.73 12.38 6.74
N ASP A 177 19.72 11.68 7.30
CA ASP A 177 20.43 12.09 8.52
C ASP A 177 21.17 13.43 8.34
N GLU A 178 21.74 13.68 7.16
CA GLU A 178 22.36 14.97 6.84
C GLU A 178 21.35 16.12 6.84
N LEU A 179 20.15 15.88 6.33
CA LEU A 179 19.08 16.88 6.28
C LEU A 179 18.42 17.15 7.65
N GLU A 180 18.53 16.22 8.58
CA GLU A 180 17.99 16.36 9.94
C GLU A 180 18.96 17.06 10.90
N LYS A 181 20.23 17.20 10.55
CA LYS A 181 21.19 17.98 11.36
C LYS A 181 20.71 19.42 11.48
N PRO A 182 20.63 19.97 12.70
CA PRO A 182 20.33 21.40 12.85
C PRO A 182 21.39 22.19 12.07
N ALA A 183 20.92 23.19 11.29
CA ALA A 183 21.84 24.14 10.68
C ALA A 183 22.69 24.72 11.82
N THR A 184 23.96 24.37 11.86
CA THR A 184 24.93 24.97 12.80
C THR A 184 24.91 26.45 12.55
N ALA A 185 24.41 27.20 13.57
CA ALA A 185 24.34 28.66 13.59
C ALA A 185 25.75 29.26 13.59
#